data_89b721d0b7bbeaf327687180e68daf69
#
_entry.id   89b721d0b7bbeaf327687180e68daf69
#
_cell.length_a   1.000
_cell.length_b   1.000
_cell.length_c   1.000
_cell.angle_alpha   90.00
_cell.angle_beta   90.00
_cell.angle_gamma   90.00
#
_symmetry.space_group_name_H-M   'P 1'
#
loop_
_entity.id
_entity.type
_entity.pdbx_description
1 polymer ?
#
loop_
_entity_poly.entity_id
_entity_poly.type
_entity_poly.pdbx_seq_one_letter_code
_entity_poly.pdbx_strand_id
1 'polypeptide(L)'
;MVNQPSFNPNANRSNRGGRLRNRAVVDTFEPGSTMKPITVSSAMQLGVVDAKSRIKTTRKGLLKVGSNTIKDPKTYGELDLAGVLRKSSNVGAATIALQMKSEEYWRMLDSFGFGLSTGVGFPGESSGHLPNYSRWAEIEKATLAFGYGLSVSALQLAQAYSVIAADGIKRPVTLLKSSQPLDQQRILDHDIARDVREMMEAVVSTEGTAPLAAIAGYRVAGKTGTVKKVGKDGYTDKRYRALFAGIAPASNPRLVLVTVFEEPKGDVYYGGQVAGPVFADVMGHALQLMNIAPDSDVPRPPLHLTAMGGTQ
;
A
#
# COMPACT_ATOMS: atom_id res chain seq x y z
N MET A 1 14.79 -6.01 3.50
CA MET A 1 14.15 -5.11 4.51
C MET A 1 15.20 -4.13 5.00
N VAL A 2 14.89 -2.84 5.05
CA VAL A 2 15.80 -1.76 5.51
C VAL A 2 15.08 -0.96 6.58
N ASN A 3 15.77 -0.62 7.66
CA ASN A 3 15.24 0.16 8.76
C ASN A 3 16.16 1.35 9.06
N GLN A 4 15.57 2.52 9.30
CA GLN A 4 16.26 3.69 9.82
C GLN A 4 15.60 4.12 11.16
N PRO A 5 16.40 4.53 12.16
CA PRO A 5 17.86 4.52 12.17
C PRO A 5 18.43 3.09 12.14
N SER A 6 19.48 2.90 11.34
CA SER A 6 20.21 1.63 11.27
C SER A 6 21.15 1.45 12.47
N PHE A 7 21.68 0.25 12.67
CA PHE A 7 22.72 0.00 13.68
C PHE A 7 23.96 -0.62 13.03
N ASN A 8 25.11 -0.34 13.62
CA ASN A 8 26.35 -1.02 13.28
C ASN A 8 26.44 -2.32 14.11
N PRO A 9 26.48 -3.52 13.50
CA PRO A 9 26.60 -4.78 14.23
C PRO A 9 27.89 -4.90 15.04
N ASN A 10 28.93 -4.19 14.62
CA ASN A 10 30.24 -4.16 15.32
C ASN A 10 30.33 -3.11 16.44
N ALA A 11 29.33 -2.23 16.58
CA ALA A 11 29.30 -1.25 17.64
C ALA A 11 29.00 -1.91 19.01
N ASN A 12 29.48 -1.28 20.08
CA ASN A 12 29.25 -1.74 21.46
C ASN A 12 27.73 -1.85 21.76
N ARG A 13 27.32 -2.88 22.47
CA ARG A 13 25.90 -3.20 22.76
C ARG A 13 25.17 -2.06 23.47
N SER A 14 25.85 -1.29 24.30
CA SER A 14 25.27 -0.13 25.02
C SER A 14 24.70 0.96 24.12
N ASN A 15 25.20 1.09 22.88
CA ASN A 15 24.78 2.13 21.93
C ASN A 15 23.72 1.64 20.90
N ARG A 16 23.21 0.42 21.04
CA ARG A 16 22.28 -0.14 20.04
C ARG A 16 20.84 0.28 20.27
N GLY A 17 20.40 0.43 21.53
CA GLY A 17 19.06 0.87 21.89
C GLY A 17 17.95 0.22 21.05
N GLY A 18 16.90 0.97 20.75
CA GLY A 18 15.79 0.54 19.86
C GLY A 18 16.15 0.35 18.39
N ARG A 19 17.41 0.56 17.98
CA ARG A 19 17.89 0.38 16.60
C ARG A 19 17.97 -1.08 16.16
N LEU A 20 18.00 -2.03 17.10
CA LEU A 20 17.98 -3.47 16.81
C LEU A 20 16.62 -3.97 16.33
N ARG A 21 15.56 -3.17 16.52
CA ARG A 21 14.21 -3.54 16.18
C ARG A 21 14.01 -3.51 14.65
N ASN A 22 13.64 -4.63 14.07
CA ASN A 22 13.25 -4.68 12.66
C ASN A 22 11.79 -4.18 12.50
N ARG A 23 11.64 -2.90 12.31
CA ARG A 23 10.33 -2.23 12.24
C ARG A 23 9.45 -2.76 11.11
N ALA A 24 10.04 -3.25 10.02
CA ALA A 24 9.29 -3.76 8.89
C ALA A 24 8.45 -5.00 9.24
N VAL A 25 8.81 -5.71 10.32
CA VAL A 25 8.20 -6.99 10.74
C VAL A 25 7.47 -6.86 12.08
N VAL A 26 8.00 -6.04 12.99
CA VAL A 26 7.50 -5.98 14.38
C VAL A 26 6.60 -4.78 14.67
N ASP A 27 6.74 -3.68 13.90
CA ASP A 27 5.88 -2.50 14.07
C ASP A 27 4.62 -2.65 13.23
N THR A 28 3.47 -2.37 13.85
CA THR A 28 2.18 -2.35 13.16
C THR A 28 1.60 -0.96 13.08
N PHE A 29 0.82 -0.74 12.05
CA PHE A 29 0.18 0.54 11.79
C PHE A 29 -1.10 0.37 10.98
N GLU A 30 -1.98 1.35 11.07
CA GLU A 30 -3.10 1.47 10.16
C GLU A 30 -2.59 1.79 8.75
N PRO A 31 -2.88 0.95 7.73
CA PRO A 31 -2.33 1.13 6.38
C PRO A 31 -2.94 2.31 5.61
N GLY A 32 -4.07 2.83 6.08
CA GLY A 32 -4.75 3.93 5.41
C GLY A 32 -5.10 3.59 3.95
N SER A 33 -5.03 4.58 3.10
CA SER A 33 -5.43 4.45 1.68
C SER A 33 -4.67 3.40 0.87
N THR A 34 -3.59 2.80 1.40
CA THR A 34 -2.93 1.66 0.75
C THR A 34 -3.79 0.39 0.77
N MET A 35 -4.88 0.37 1.56
CA MET A 35 -5.88 -0.71 1.53
C MET A 35 -6.82 -0.66 0.32
N LYS A 36 -6.99 0.48 -0.32
CA LYS A 36 -7.99 0.63 -1.39
C LYS A 36 -7.83 -0.33 -2.57
N PRO A 37 -6.63 -0.65 -3.07
CA PRO A 37 -6.47 -1.69 -4.09
C PRO A 37 -6.96 -3.07 -3.61
N ILE A 38 -6.74 -3.41 -2.33
CA ILE A 38 -7.21 -4.65 -1.74
C ILE A 38 -8.75 -4.67 -1.66
N THR A 39 -9.35 -3.55 -1.25
CA THR A 39 -10.82 -3.41 -1.19
C THR A 39 -11.45 -3.53 -2.57
N VAL A 40 -10.88 -2.84 -3.57
CA VAL A 40 -11.38 -2.90 -4.96
C VAL A 40 -11.25 -4.32 -5.51
N SER A 41 -10.08 -4.96 -5.37
CA SER A 41 -9.88 -6.33 -5.84
C SER A 41 -10.79 -7.34 -5.13
N SER A 42 -11.02 -7.17 -3.83
CA SER A 42 -11.96 -8.00 -3.07
C SER A 42 -13.39 -7.87 -3.59
N ALA A 43 -13.84 -6.64 -3.86
CA ALA A 43 -15.19 -6.38 -4.38
C ALA A 43 -15.37 -6.91 -5.81
N MET A 44 -14.34 -6.84 -6.65
CA MET A 44 -14.33 -7.46 -7.98
C MET A 44 -14.38 -8.98 -7.88
N GLN A 45 -13.58 -9.60 -6.99
CA GLN A 45 -13.55 -11.05 -6.78
C GLN A 45 -14.88 -11.59 -6.26
N LEU A 46 -15.59 -10.82 -5.47
CA LEU A 46 -16.92 -11.16 -4.95
C LEU A 46 -18.06 -10.83 -5.95
N GLY A 47 -17.74 -10.29 -7.13
CA GLY A 47 -18.71 -9.94 -8.15
C GLY A 47 -19.62 -8.75 -7.77
N VAL A 48 -19.23 -7.96 -6.77
CA VAL A 48 -19.99 -6.79 -6.30
C VAL A 48 -19.81 -5.61 -7.25
N VAL A 49 -18.63 -5.48 -7.83
CA VAL A 49 -18.27 -4.51 -8.86
C VAL A 49 -17.45 -5.18 -9.96
N ASP A 50 -17.42 -4.60 -11.15
CA ASP A 50 -16.60 -4.99 -12.28
C ASP A 50 -15.75 -3.80 -12.81
N ALA A 51 -14.89 -4.04 -13.78
CA ALA A 51 -14.01 -3.00 -14.33
C ALA A 51 -14.75 -1.81 -14.97
N LYS A 52 -16.04 -1.97 -15.32
CA LYS A 52 -16.89 -0.93 -15.92
C LYS A 52 -17.74 -0.20 -14.88
N SER A 53 -17.74 -0.66 -13.65
CA SER A 53 -18.57 -0.11 -12.56
C SER A 53 -18.27 1.37 -12.29
N ARG A 54 -19.32 2.14 -12.06
CA ARG A 54 -19.28 3.56 -11.72
C ARG A 54 -19.74 3.75 -10.28
N ILE A 55 -18.94 4.45 -9.49
CA ILE A 55 -19.15 4.66 -8.07
C ILE A 55 -19.57 6.11 -7.83
N LYS A 56 -20.76 6.31 -7.30
CA LYS A 56 -21.27 7.63 -6.92
C LYS A 56 -20.63 8.06 -5.61
N THR A 57 -19.83 9.13 -5.63
CA THR A 57 -19.13 9.67 -4.46
C THR A 57 -19.86 10.84 -3.82
N THR A 58 -21.14 11.02 -4.13
CA THR A 58 -22.02 12.12 -3.71
C THR A 58 -21.60 13.51 -4.21
N ARG A 59 -22.57 14.42 -4.38
CA ARG A 59 -22.32 15.79 -4.89
C ARG A 59 -21.53 16.66 -3.90
N LYS A 60 -21.44 16.29 -2.62
CA LYS A 60 -20.73 17.05 -1.59
C LYS A 60 -19.44 16.38 -1.13
N GLY A 61 -19.07 15.20 -1.70
CA GLY A 61 -17.93 14.41 -1.23
C GLY A 61 -18.13 13.88 0.18
N LEU A 62 -19.38 13.66 0.61
CA LEU A 62 -19.74 13.22 1.96
C LEU A 62 -20.61 11.98 1.87
N LEU A 63 -20.28 10.92 2.60
CA LEU A 63 -21.09 9.72 2.77
C LEU A 63 -21.51 9.60 4.23
N LYS A 64 -22.82 9.61 4.47
CA LYS A 64 -23.36 9.39 5.81
C LYS A 64 -23.53 7.88 6.06
N VAL A 65 -22.97 7.38 7.15
CA VAL A 65 -23.05 5.99 7.60
C VAL A 65 -23.48 6.01 9.07
N GLY A 66 -24.76 5.70 9.32
CA GLY A 66 -25.36 5.90 10.63
C GLY A 66 -25.27 7.37 11.08
N SER A 67 -24.73 7.61 12.28
CA SER A 67 -24.44 8.94 12.82
C SER A 67 -23.12 9.56 12.31
N ASN A 68 -22.29 8.79 11.64
CA ASN A 68 -20.96 9.22 11.18
C ASN A 68 -20.97 9.74 9.74
N THR A 69 -19.95 10.51 9.38
CA THR A 69 -19.77 11.03 8.02
C THR A 69 -18.35 10.80 7.53
N ILE A 70 -18.24 10.06 6.44
CA ILE A 70 -16.97 9.87 5.71
C ILE A 70 -16.84 11.01 4.71
N LYS A 71 -15.62 11.55 4.56
CA LYS A 71 -15.35 12.71 3.70
C LYS A 71 -14.24 12.41 2.70
N ASP A 72 -14.43 12.91 1.48
CA ASP A 72 -13.35 13.08 0.52
C ASP A 72 -12.76 14.50 0.63
N PRO A 73 -11.47 14.70 0.28
CA PRO A 73 -10.85 16.02 0.30
C PRO A 73 -11.43 16.96 -0.75
N LYS A 74 -12.03 16.41 -1.81
CA LYS A 74 -12.70 17.14 -2.90
C LYS A 74 -13.99 16.42 -3.30
N THR A 75 -14.85 17.13 -3.99
CA THR A 75 -16.05 16.55 -4.61
C THR A 75 -15.72 15.98 -5.97
N TYR A 76 -15.99 14.70 -6.19
CA TYR A 76 -15.66 14.02 -7.44
C TYR A 76 -16.88 13.62 -8.28
N GLY A 77 -18.09 13.61 -7.70
CA GLY A 77 -19.31 13.17 -8.39
C GLY A 77 -19.34 11.66 -8.59
N GLU A 78 -19.11 11.20 -9.80
CA GLU A 78 -19.04 9.79 -10.16
C GLU A 78 -17.63 9.43 -10.62
N LEU A 79 -17.09 8.31 -10.12
CA LEU A 79 -15.78 7.79 -10.46
C LEU A 79 -15.90 6.35 -10.95
N ASP A 80 -15.06 5.95 -11.90
CA ASP A 80 -14.72 4.55 -12.13
C ASP A 80 -13.79 4.03 -11.04
N LEU A 81 -13.50 2.72 -11.02
CA LEU A 81 -12.63 2.11 -10.02
C LEU A 81 -11.21 2.70 -10.07
N ALA A 82 -10.67 2.93 -11.27
CA ALA A 82 -9.39 3.61 -11.45
C ALA A 82 -9.40 5.01 -10.86
N GLY A 83 -10.48 5.77 -11.02
CA GLY A 83 -10.68 7.08 -10.42
C GLY A 83 -10.74 7.04 -8.89
N VAL A 84 -11.39 6.02 -8.31
CA VAL A 84 -11.39 5.81 -6.86
C VAL A 84 -9.96 5.63 -6.33
N LEU A 85 -9.11 4.87 -7.03
CA LEU A 85 -7.72 4.68 -6.67
C LEU A 85 -6.87 5.94 -6.93
N ARG A 86 -6.99 6.54 -8.13
CA ARG A 86 -6.24 7.72 -8.57
C ARG A 86 -6.46 8.93 -7.67
N LYS A 87 -7.73 9.24 -7.38
CA LYS A 87 -8.11 10.36 -6.50
C LYS A 87 -8.08 10.00 -5.02
N SER A 88 -7.85 8.71 -4.71
CA SER A 88 -7.83 8.19 -3.34
C SER A 88 -9.14 8.49 -2.58
N SER A 89 -10.31 8.33 -3.24
CA SER A 89 -11.62 8.61 -2.66
C SER A 89 -11.93 7.67 -1.50
N ASN A 90 -12.15 8.22 -0.31
CA ASN A 90 -12.61 7.47 0.87
C ASN A 90 -14.10 7.12 0.71
N VAL A 91 -14.88 8.07 0.19
CA VAL A 91 -16.30 7.87 -0.09
C VAL A 91 -16.49 6.76 -1.11
N GLY A 92 -15.69 6.75 -2.19
CA GLY A 92 -15.74 5.71 -3.20
C GLY A 92 -15.40 4.32 -2.63
N ALA A 93 -14.31 4.20 -1.88
CA ALA A 93 -13.89 2.95 -1.26
C ALA A 93 -14.93 2.44 -0.23
N ALA A 94 -15.47 3.32 0.62
CA ALA A 94 -16.51 2.98 1.57
C ALA A 94 -17.79 2.54 0.89
N THR A 95 -18.22 3.23 -0.19
CA THR A 95 -19.40 2.85 -0.98
C THR A 95 -19.26 1.45 -1.57
N ILE A 96 -18.07 1.08 -2.06
CA ILE A 96 -17.77 -0.27 -2.56
C ILE A 96 -17.87 -1.28 -1.41
N ALA A 97 -17.19 -1.02 -0.28
CA ALA A 97 -17.15 -1.96 0.85
C ALA A 97 -18.52 -2.20 1.48
N LEU A 98 -19.36 -1.19 1.55
CA LEU A 98 -20.71 -1.32 2.12
C LEU A 98 -21.61 -2.26 1.32
N GLN A 99 -21.32 -2.50 0.04
CA GLN A 99 -22.05 -3.43 -0.81
C GLN A 99 -21.65 -4.90 -0.59
N MET A 100 -20.46 -5.15 -0.02
CA MET A 100 -20.02 -6.51 0.33
C MET A 100 -20.67 -6.97 1.63
N LYS A 101 -20.95 -8.27 1.77
CA LYS A 101 -21.28 -8.85 3.08
C LYS A 101 -20.06 -8.82 3.97
N SER A 102 -20.25 -8.51 5.27
CA SER A 102 -19.14 -8.34 6.22
C SER A 102 -18.28 -9.60 6.32
N GLU A 103 -18.87 -10.78 6.34
CA GLU A 103 -18.15 -12.05 6.39
C GLU A 103 -17.32 -12.29 5.13
N GLU A 104 -17.89 -12.07 3.96
CA GLU A 104 -17.20 -12.27 2.68
C GLU A 104 -16.02 -11.30 2.54
N TYR A 105 -16.20 -10.03 2.91
CA TYR A 105 -15.12 -9.04 2.91
C TYR A 105 -14.03 -9.40 3.92
N TRP A 106 -14.41 -9.83 5.12
CA TRP A 106 -13.46 -10.28 6.13
C TRP A 106 -12.62 -11.47 5.63
N ARG A 107 -13.30 -12.48 5.02
CA ARG A 107 -12.60 -13.64 4.44
C ARG A 107 -11.61 -13.24 3.34
N MET A 108 -11.95 -12.24 2.52
CA MET A 108 -11.01 -11.71 1.55
C MET A 108 -9.79 -11.08 2.23
N LEU A 109 -9.98 -10.23 3.24
CA LEU A 109 -8.88 -9.62 3.99
C LEU A 109 -7.99 -10.67 4.69
N ASP A 110 -8.59 -11.68 5.31
CA ASP A 110 -7.88 -12.82 5.93
C ASP A 110 -7.07 -13.59 4.87
N SER A 111 -7.64 -13.87 3.71
CA SER A 111 -6.95 -14.58 2.62
C SER A 111 -5.73 -13.82 2.09
N PHE A 112 -5.77 -12.47 2.07
CA PHE A 112 -4.60 -11.64 1.78
C PHE A 112 -3.52 -11.72 2.87
N GLY A 113 -3.85 -12.23 4.08
CA GLY A 113 -2.93 -12.43 5.20
C GLY A 113 -3.00 -11.37 6.29
N PHE A 114 -4.03 -10.51 6.29
CA PHE A 114 -4.21 -9.54 7.37
C PHE A 114 -4.69 -10.23 8.65
N GLY A 115 -4.12 -9.82 9.79
CA GLY A 115 -4.39 -10.44 11.08
C GLY A 115 -3.61 -11.76 11.33
N LEU A 116 -2.79 -12.19 10.37
CA LEU A 116 -1.97 -13.41 10.45
C LEU A 116 -0.48 -13.07 10.35
N SER A 117 0.37 -13.88 11.00
CA SER A 117 1.81 -13.84 10.74
C SER A 117 2.09 -14.18 9.27
N THR A 118 3.09 -13.54 8.65
CA THR A 118 3.50 -13.89 7.28
C THR A 118 4.22 -15.25 7.23
N GLY A 119 4.62 -15.76 8.38
CA GLY A 119 5.37 -17.02 8.48
C GLY A 119 6.83 -16.90 8.08
N VAL A 120 7.37 -15.67 7.99
CA VAL A 120 8.77 -15.41 7.58
C VAL A 120 9.79 -15.97 8.58
N GLY A 121 9.34 -16.36 9.78
CA GLY A 121 10.22 -16.90 10.83
C GLY A 121 11.12 -15.87 11.51
N PHE A 122 10.82 -14.57 11.37
CA PHE A 122 11.60 -13.52 12.03
C PHE A 122 11.16 -13.39 13.49
N PRO A 123 12.10 -13.41 14.47
CA PRO A 123 11.76 -13.28 15.88
C PRO A 123 11.01 -11.99 16.20
N GLY A 124 9.88 -12.12 16.88
CA GLY A 124 9.03 -10.99 17.26
C GLY A 124 8.14 -10.46 16.13
N GLU A 125 7.96 -11.22 15.05
CA GLU A 125 7.01 -10.88 14.01
C GLU A 125 5.63 -10.62 14.60
N SER A 126 5.01 -9.51 14.18
CA SER A 126 3.65 -9.15 14.55
C SER A 126 2.64 -9.63 13.51
N SER A 127 1.55 -10.25 13.97
CA SER A 127 0.40 -10.61 13.11
C SER A 127 -0.48 -9.42 12.73
N GLY A 128 -0.21 -8.22 13.26
CA GLY A 128 -1.16 -7.12 13.12
C GLY A 128 -2.49 -7.41 13.82
N HIS A 129 -3.54 -6.73 13.36
CA HIS A 129 -4.89 -6.94 13.90
C HIS A 129 -5.93 -6.75 12.79
N LEU A 130 -6.76 -7.78 12.59
CA LEU A 130 -7.98 -7.73 11.79
C LEU A 130 -9.17 -8.03 12.71
N PRO A 131 -10.03 -7.06 13.03
CA PRO A 131 -11.17 -7.30 13.91
C PRO A 131 -12.13 -8.32 13.28
N ASN A 132 -12.78 -9.14 14.11
CA ASN A 132 -13.74 -10.13 13.64
C ASN A 132 -15.00 -9.43 13.07
N TYR A 133 -15.44 -9.87 11.89
CA TYR A 133 -16.56 -9.28 11.15
C TYR A 133 -17.87 -9.26 11.92
N SER A 134 -18.09 -10.19 12.85
CA SER A 134 -19.31 -10.27 13.65
C SER A 134 -19.51 -9.08 14.58
N ARG A 135 -18.46 -8.28 14.80
CA ARG A 135 -18.47 -7.08 15.64
C ARG A 135 -18.50 -5.79 14.83
N TRP A 136 -18.47 -5.88 13.50
CA TRP A 136 -18.42 -4.67 12.67
C TRP A 136 -19.78 -3.94 12.64
N ALA A 137 -19.80 -2.72 13.12
CA ALA A 137 -20.79 -1.77 12.71
C ALA A 137 -20.56 -1.35 11.25
N GLU A 138 -21.58 -0.80 10.57
CA GLU A 138 -21.44 -0.35 9.18
C GLU A 138 -20.31 0.67 9.00
N ILE A 139 -20.11 1.56 9.97
CA ILE A 139 -19.03 2.55 9.91
C ILE A 139 -17.65 1.88 10.00
N GLU A 140 -17.49 0.85 10.81
CA GLU A 140 -16.23 0.11 10.93
C GLU A 140 -15.91 -0.63 9.62
N LYS A 141 -16.90 -1.32 9.02
CA LYS A 141 -16.75 -1.91 7.69
C LYS A 141 -16.38 -0.86 6.64
N ALA A 142 -17.00 0.29 6.68
CA ALA A 142 -16.72 1.38 5.75
C ALA A 142 -15.31 1.96 5.93
N THR A 143 -14.80 2.10 7.16
CA THR A 143 -13.46 2.64 7.44
C THR A 143 -12.35 1.64 7.13
N LEU A 144 -12.58 0.33 7.30
CA LEU A 144 -11.67 -0.72 6.87
C LEU A 144 -11.33 -0.61 5.37
N ALA A 145 -12.27 -0.17 4.54
CA ALA A 145 -12.10 -0.01 3.10
C ALA A 145 -10.96 0.95 2.70
N PHE A 146 -10.64 1.89 3.57
CA PHE A 146 -9.54 2.82 3.37
C PHE A 146 -8.51 2.78 4.51
N GLY A 147 -8.46 1.62 5.22
CA GLY A 147 -7.35 1.22 6.06
C GLY A 147 -7.35 1.77 7.48
N TYR A 148 -8.51 2.04 8.06
CA TYR A 148 -8.67 2.36 9.48
C TYR A 148 -9.40 1.24 10.21
N GLY A 149 -9.06 1.02 11.47
CA GLY A 149 -9.66 -0.04 12.29
C GLY A 149 -8.98 -1.41 12.16
N LEU A 150 -7.93 -1.53 11.35
CA LEU A 150 -7.02 -2.68 11.32
C LEU A 150 -5.59 -2.20 11.47
N SER A 151 -4.68 -3.10 11.85
CA SER A 151 -3.25 -2.79 11.83
C SER A 151 -2.44 -3.89 11.15
N VAL A 152 -1.39 -3.47 10.42
CA VAL A 152 -0.54 -4.35 9.62
C VAL A 152 0.92 -4.00 9.79
N SER A 153 1.82 -4.96 9.61
CA SER A 153 3.24 -4.67 9.43
C SER A 153 3.53 -4.26 7.97
N ALA A 154 4.69 -3.62 7.73
CA ALA A 154 5.10 -3.30 6.37
C ALA A 154 5.29 -4.57 5.52
N LEU A 155 5.72 -5.68 6.14
CA LEU A 155 5.88 -6.96 5.46
C LEU A 155 4.53 -7.57 5.06
N GLN A 156 3.51 -7.53 5.93
CA GLN A 156 2.15 -7.96 5.58
C GLN A 156 1.58 -7.14 4.43
N LEU A 157 1.78 -5.83 4.44
CA LEU A 157 1.32 -4.97 3.34
C LEU A 157 2.04 -5.32 2.03
N ALA A 158 3.36 -5.58 2.08
CA ALA A 158 4.11 -6.03 0.91
C ALA A 158 3.63 -7.40 0.40
N GLN A 159 3.31 -8.34 1.30
CA GLN A 159 2.73 -9.64 0.94
C GLN A 159 1.36 -9.47 0.25
N ALA A 160 0.49 -8.62 0.76
CA ALA A 160 -0.81 -8.35 0.15
C ALA A 160 -0.67 -7.75 -1.27
N TYR A 161 0.26 -6.82 -1.46
CA TYR A 161 0.57 -6.28 -2.80
C TYR A 161 1.21 -7.31 -3.72
N SER A 162 1.96 -8.28 -3.17
CA SER A 162 2.54 -9.36 -3.96
C SER A 162 1.49 -10.29 -4.56
N VAL A 163 0.31 -10.41 -3.95
CA VAL A 163 -0.83 -11.15 -4.53
C VAL A 163 -1.28 -10.48 -5.84
N ILE A 164 -1.43 -9.15 -5.83
CA ILE A 164 -1.79 -8.38 -7.05
C ILE A 164 -0.67 -8.49 -8.09
N ALA A 165 0.60 -8.41 -7.66
CA ALA A 165 1.77 -8.52 -8.53
C ALA A 165 1.93 -9.93 -9.14
N ALA A 166 1.50 -10.97 -8.42
CA ALA A 166 1.61 -12.36 -8.85
C ALA A 166 0.32 -12.91 -9.46
N ASP A 167 -0.43 -12.04 -10.15
CA ASP A 167 -1.66 -12.39 -10.86
C ASP A 167 -2.68 -13.16 -9.99
N GLY A 168 -2.83 -12.68 -8.76
CA GLY A 168 -3.79 -13.19 -7.79
C GLY A 168 -3.29 -14.37 -6.94
N ILE A 169 -2.01 -14.74 -7.04
CA ILE A 169 -1.44 -15.86 -6.30
C ILE A 169 -0.70 -15.37 -5.05
N LYS A 170 -1.12 -15.80 -3.88
CA LYS A 170 -0.38 -15.66 -2.63
C LYS A 170 0.69 -16.72 -2.51
N ARG A 171 1.91 -16.30 -2.22
CA ARG A 171 3.06 -17.17 -1.95
C ARG A 171 3.55 -16.97 -0.52
N PRO A 172 4.09 -18.00 0.14
CA PRO A 172 4.74 -17.85 1.43
C PRO A 172 5.89 -16.85 1.37
N VAL A 173 6.05 -16.07 2.45
CA VAL A 173 7.20 -15.17 2.60
C VAL A 173 8.35 -15.95 3.19
N THR A 174 9.54 -15.86 2.59
CA THR A 174 10.75 -16.50 3.10
C THR A 174 11.96 -15.58 2.96
N LEU A 175 12.88 -15.66 3.92
CA LEU A 175 14.20 -15.01 3.86
C LEU A 175 15.25 -15.94 3.26
N LEU A 176 14.95 -17.22 3.16
CA LEU A 176 15.86 -18.23 2.63
C LEU A 176 15.45 -18.59 1.21
N LYS A 177 16.46 -18.79 0.35
CA LYS A 177 16.22 -19.33 -0.98
C LYS A 177 15.73 -20.77 -0.84
N SER A 178 14.52 -21.05 -1.32
CA SER A 178 13.98 -22.42 -1.37
C SER A 178 14.37 -23.09 -2.69
N SER A 179 14.78 -24.34 -2.61
CA SER A 179 14.96 -25.23 -3.76
C SER A 179 13.68 -26.04 -4.07
N GLN A 180 12.71 -26.04 -3.14
CA GLN A 180 11.45 -26.73 -3.30
C GLN A 180 10.35 -25.74 -3.73
N PRO A 181 9.36 -26.18 -4.52
CA PRO A 181 8.17 -25.38 -4.78
C PRO A 181 7.51 -24.98 -3.45
N LEU A 182 7.17 -23.70 -3.33
CA LEU A 182 6.42 -23.22 -2.17
C LEU A 182 4.92 -23.39 -2.43
N ASP A 183 4.15 -23.65 -1.38
CA ASP A 183 2.70 -23.67 -1.46
C ASP A 183 2.17 -22.35 -2.01
N GLN A 184 1.19 -22.46 -2.89
CA GLN A 184 0.59 -21.31 -3.54
C GLN A 184 -0.92 -21.36 -3.37
N GLN A 185 -1.51 -20.21 -3.08
CA GLN A 185 -2.96 -20.08 -2.95
C GLN A 185 -3.46 -19.00 -3.90
N ARG A 186 -4.45 -19.32 -4.73
CA ARG A 186 -5.14 -18.31 -5.53
C ARG A 186 -6.12 -17.54 -4.66
N ILE A 187 -5.93 -16.23 -4.59
CA ILE A 187 -6.78 -15.29 -3.84
C ILE A 187 -7.66 -14.49 -4.79
N LEU A 188 -7.13 -14.11 -5.94
CA LEU A 188 -7.84 -13.38 -6.98
C LEU A 188 -7.75 -14.14 -8.30
N ASP A 189 -8.75 -13.97 -9.13
CA ASP A 189 -8.66 -14.35 -10.53
C ASP A 189 -7.59 -13.53 -11.23
N HIS A 190 -6.93 -14.15 -12.22
CA HIS A 190 -5.84 -13.54 -12.98
C HIS A 190 -6.22 -12.17 -13.56
N ASP A 191 -7.38 -12.09 -14.21
CA ASP A 191 -7.83 -10.87 -14.87
C ASP A 191 -8.14 -9.76 -13.87
N ILE A 192 -8.71 -10.09 -12.71
CA ILE A 192 -8.96 -9.12 -11.63
C ILE A 192 -7.66 -8.54 -11.11
N ALA A 193 -6.66 -9.38 -10.85
CA ALA A 193 -5.36 -8.91 -10.38
C ALA A 193 -4.68 -7.99 -11.39
N ARG A 194 -4.75 -8.33 -12.69
CA ARG A 194 -4.24 -7.51 -13.79
C ARG A 194 -4.98 -6.18 -13.89
N ASP A 195 -6.31 -6.20 -13.92
CA ASP A 195 -7.13 -4.98 -14.05
C ASP A 195 -6.86 -4.01 -12.89
N VAL A 196 -6.80 -4.52 -11.65
CA VAL A 196 -6.48 -3.70 -10.48
C VAL A 196 -5.07 -3.11 -10.58
N ARG A 197 -4.09 -3.89 -11.04
CA ARG A 197 -2.72 -3.41 -11.24
C ARG A 197 -2.67 -2.29 -12.28
N GLU A 198 -3.38 -2.42 -13.40
CA GLU A 198 -3.52 -1.37 -14.42
C GLU A 198 -4.20 -0.12 -13.85
N MET A 199 -5.29 -0.28 -13.08
CA MET A 199 -5.94 0.85 -12.40
C MET A 199 -5.00 1.57 -11.43
N MET A 200 -4.08 0.86 -10.77
CA MET A 200 -3.10 1.44 -9.85
C MET A 200 -2.05 2.30 -10.55
N GLU A 201 -1.79 2.12 -11.85
CA GLU A 201 -0.87 2.97 -12.61
C GLU A 201 -1.37 4.43 -12.68
N ALA A 202 -2.69 4.63 -12.70
CA ALA A 202 -3.28 5.97 -12.67
C ALA A 202 -2.89 6.79 -11.43
N VAL A 203 -2.49 6.14 -10.33
CA VAL A 203 -2.03 6.80 -9.10
C VAL A 203 -0.68 7.50 -9.29
N VAL A 204 0.17 6.96 -10.15
CA VAL A 204 1.53 7.46 -10.44
C VAL A 204 1.52 8.46 -11.61
N SER A 205 0.40 8.58 -12.33
CA SER A 205 0.24 9.59 -13.38
C SER A 205 0.33 11.02 -12.84
N THR A 206 0.51 11.99 -13.72
CA THR A 206 0.55 13.42 -13.38
C THR A 206 -0.72 13.92 -12.68
N GLU A 207 -1.86 13.29 -12.94
CA GLU A 207 -3.14 13.58 -12.27
C GLU A 207 -3.39 12.77 -11.01
N GLY A 208 -2.50 11.84 -10.70
CA GLY A 208 -2.58 10.94 -9.55
C GLY A 208 -2.08 11.58 -8.25
N THR A 209 -2.08 10.77 -7.20
CA THR A 209 -1.59 11.21 -5.87
C THR A 209 -0.09 11.00 -5.66
N ALA A 210 0.62 10.35 -6.60
CA ALA A 210 2.04 10.04 -6.49
C ALA A 210 2.84 10.18 -7.80
N PRO A 211 2.81 11.32 -8.50
CA PRO A 211 3.62 11.48 -9.71
C PRO A 211 5.13 11.34 -9.44
N LEU A 212 5.58 11.64 -8.21
CA LEU A 212 6.98 11.49 -7.80
C LEU A 212 7.41 10.03 -7.54
N ALA A 213 6.50 9.06 -7.62
CA ALA A 213 6.83 7.64 -7.59
C ALA A 213 7.08 7.05 -8.98
N ALA A 214 6.99 7.86 -10.04
CA ALA A 214 7.29 7.43 -11.41
C ALA A 214 8.77 7.09 -11.57
N ILE A 215 9.06 6.03 -12.33
CA ILE A 215 10.41 5.56 -12.63
C ILE A 215 10.59 5.61 -14.15
N ALA A 216 11.59 6.36 -14.61
CA ALA A 216 11.88 6.50 -16.05
C ALA A 216 12.12 5.14 -16.71
N GLY A 217 11.39 4.86 -17.77
CA GLY A 217 11.45 3.61 -18.54
C GLY A 217 10.67 2.45 -17.92
N TYR A 218 9.96 2.65 -16.79
CA TYR A 218 9.17 1.59 -16.18
C TYR A 218 7.74 2.03 -15.88
N ARG A 219 6.78 1.15 -16.14
CA ARG A 219 5.42 1.30 -15.68
C ARG A 219 5.36 0.94 -14.18
N VAL A 220 4.75 1.79 -13.39
CA VAL A 220 4.64 1.63 -11.94
C VAL A 220 3.19 1.62 -11.53
N ALA A 221 2.78 0.56 -10.85
CA ALA A 221 1.47 0.48 -10.19
C ALA A 221 1.65 0.72 -8.68
N GLY A 222 0.85 1.59 -8.07
CA GLY A 222 1.05 1.88 -6.64
C GLY A 222 -0.10 2.58 -5.96
N LYS A 223 0.06 2.82 -4.65
CA LYS A 223 -0.92 3.57 -3.84
C LYS A 223 -0.24 4.32 -2.70
N THR A 224 -0.64 5.57 -2.54
CA THR A 224 -0.23 6.41 -1.39
C THR A 224 -1.05 6.10 -0.14
N GLY A 225 -0.43 6.24 1.01
CA GLY A 225 -1.07 6.36 2.31
C GLY A 225 -0.58 7.60 3.05
N THR A 226 -1.49 8.31 3.68
CA THR A 226 -1.18 9.39 4.62
C THR A 226 -2.12 9.22 5.79
N VAL A 227 -1.60 8.78 6.91
CA VAL A 227 -2.40 8.35 8.07
C VAL A 227 -2.05 9.21 9.27
N LYS A 228 -3.07 9.73 9.94
CA LYS A 228 -2.86 10.34 11.27
C LYS A 228 -2.53 9.23 12.27
N LYS A 229 -1.53 9.48 13.11
CA LYS A 229 -1.19 8.55 14.19
C LYS A 229 -2.21 8.71 15.33
N VAL A 230 -2.62 7.58 15.88
CA VAL A 230 -3.41 7.55 17.10
C VAL A 230 -2.49 7.92 18.27
N GLY A 231 -2.81 9.01 18.96
CA GLY A 231 -2.15 9.43 20.21
C GLY A 231 -2.93 8.91 21.42
N LYS A 232 -2.54 9.34 22.63
CA LYS A 232 -3.24 8.98 23.87
C LYS A 232 -4.71 9.44 23.88
N ASP A 233 -4.98 10.58 23.22
CA ASP A 233 -6.30 11.19 23.10
C ASP A 233 -6.96 10.99 21.73
N GLY A 234 -6.62 9.90 21.04
CA GLY A 234 -7.11 9.56 19.70
C GLY A 234 -6.32 10.26 18.57
N TYR A 235 -7.03 10.71 17.52
CA TYR A 235 -6.43 11.34 16.33
C TYR A 235 -6.21 12.87 16.47
N THR A 236 -5.97 13.39 17.67
CA THR A 236 -5.88 14.83 17.94
C THR A 236 -4.55 15.45 17.53
N ASP A 237 -3.47 14.68 17.56
CA ASP A 237 -2.13 15.14 17.23
C ASP A 237 -1.94 15.36 15.73
N LYS A 238 -1.12 16.36 15.36
CA LYS A 238 -0.68 16.59 13.97
C LYS A 238 0.51 15.69 13.59
N ARG A 239 0.48 14.41 14.05
CA ARG A 239 1.50 13.43 13.71
C ARG A 239 0.99 12.51 12.60
N TYR A 240 1.78 12.36 11.55
CA TYR A 240 1.40 11.61 10.37
C TYR A 240 2.39 10.48 10.10
N ARG A 241 1.89 9.46 9.41
CA ARG A 241 2.69 8.44 8.74
C ARG A 241 2.48 8.59 7.25
N ALA A 242 3.59 8.71 6.52
CA ALA A 242 3.57 8.79 5.07
C ALA A 242 3.99 7.44 4.48
N LEU A 243 3.17 6.91 3.56
CA LEU A 243 3.39 5.59 2.96
C LEU A 243 3.29 5.64 1.45
N PHE A 244 4.03 4.75 0.81
CA PHE A 244 3.77 4.35 -0.57
C PHE A 244 4.02 2.85 -0.70
N ALA A 245 3.08 2.14 -1.32
CA ALA A 245 3.21 0.73 -1.67
C ALA A 245 3.08 0.59 -3.19
N GLY A 246 4.03 -0.06 -3.84
CA GLY A 246 4.05 -0.14 -5.29
C GLY A 246 4.70 -1.40 -5.84
N ILE A 247 4.44 -1.63 -7.11
CA ILE A 247 4.81 -2.79 -7.92
C ILE A 247 5.51 -2.28 -9.17
N ALA A 248 6.63 -2.86 -9.55
CA ALA A 248 7.30 -2.56 -10.80
C ALA A 248 8.11 -3.78 -11.34
N PRO A 249 8.20 -3.92 -12.67
CA PRO A 249 7.40 -3.28 -13.71
C PRO A 249 5.92 -3.64 -13.57
N ALA A 250 4.98 -2.78 -14.01
CA ALA A 250 3.56 -3.08 -13.87
C ALA A 250 3.08 -4.12 -14.91
N SER A 251 3.70 -4.19 -16.08
CA SER A 251 3.33 -5.14 -17.14
C SER A 251 3.72 -6.59 -16.81
N ASN A 252 4.91 -6.77 -16.21
CA ASN A 252 5.43 -8.07 -15.78
C ASN A 252 6.10 -7.91 -14.41
N PRO A 253 5.35 -7.96 -13.31
CA PRO A 253 5.83 -7.62 -11.98
C PRO A 253 7.02 -8.47 -11.53
N ARG A 254 8.03 -7.80 -11.03
CA ARG A 254 9.24 -8.44 -10.50
C ARG A 254 9.49 -8.07 -9.04
N LEU A 255 9.12 -6.86 -8.65
CA LEU A 255 9.37 -6.34 -7.32
C LEU A 255 8.12 -5.65 -6.75
N VAL A 256 7.95 -5.80 -5.45
CA VAL A 256 7.04 -5.03 -4.61
C VAL A 256 7.85 -4.30 -3.56
N LEU A 257 7.59 -3.01 -3.37
CA LEU A 257 8.25 -2.20 -2.35
C LEU A 257 7.22 -1.40 -1.56
N VAL A 258 7.35 -1.42 -0.24
CA VAL A 258 6.60 -0.58 0.68
C VAL A 258 7.57 0.35 1.39
N THR A 259 7.35 1.65 1.26
CA THR A 259 8.11 2.70 1.97
C THR A 259 7.23 3.34 3.03
N VAL A 260 7.75 3.45 4.26
CA VAL A 260 7.04 3.97 5.43
C VAL A 260 7.90 5.00 6.13
N PHE A 261 7.35 6.19 6.32
CA PHE A 261 7.98 7.28 7.07
C PHE A 261 7.13 7.64 8.28
N GLU A 262 7.73 7.49 9.44
CA GLU A 262 7.14 7.89 10.72
C GLU A 262 7.40 9.35 11.00
N GLU A 263 6.33 10.12 11.19
CA GLU A 263 6.39 11.52 11.61
C GLU A 263 7.37 12.36 10.78
N PRO A 264 7.14 12.45 9.44
CA PRO A 264 7.99 13.27 8.60
C PRO A 264 8.07 14.69 9.16
N LYS A 265 9.28 15.24 9.21
CA LYS A 265 9.54 16.59 9.70
C LYS A 265 9.36 17.62 8.60
N GLY A 266 8.90 18.80 8.94
CA GLY A 266 8.64 19.92 8.00
C GLY A 266 7.18 19.98 7.56
N ASP A 267 6.95 20.80 6.52
CA ASP A 267 5.60 21.15 6.06
C ASP A 267 4.96 20.08 5.15
N VAL A 268 5.75 19.11 4.70
CA VAL A 268 5.32 18.08 3.75
C VAL A 268 5.19 16.73 4.46
N TYR A 269 3.97 16.18 4.47
CA TYR A 269 3.65 14.91 5.14
C TYR A 269 2.85 13.93 4.27
N TYR A 270 2.51 14.29 3.03
CA TYR A 270 1.76 13.42 2.13
C TYR A 270 2.61 12.28 1.60
N GLY A 271 2.06 11.05 1.59
CA GLY A 271 2.76 9.85 1.15
C GLY A 271 3.36 9.94 -0.24
N GLY A 272 2.65 10.57 -1.19
CA GLY A 272 3.15 10.77 -2.56
C GLY A 272 4.36 11.70 -2.65
N GLN A 273 4.50 12.64 -1.71
CA GLN A 273 5.59 13.62 -1.68
C GLN A 273 6.78 13.17 -0.82
N VAL A 274 6.53 12.36 0.22
CA VAL A 274 7.57 11.89 1.15
C VAL A 274 8.05 10.48 0.79
N ALA A 275 7.12 9.54 0.64
CA ALA A 275 7.43 8.14 0.41
C ALA A 275 7.61 7.79 -1.08
N GLY A 276 6.91 8.51 -1.98
CA GLY A 276 6.98 8.31 -3.42
C GLY A 276 8.39 8.48 -4.02
N PRO A 277 9.12 9.57 -3.75
CA PRO A 277 10.48 9.75 -4.26
C PRO A 277 11.44 8.65 -3.83
N VAL A 278 11.39 8.25 -2.56
CA VAL A 278 12.24 7.16 -2.04
C VAL A 278 11.87 5.82 -2.65
N PHE A 279 10.58 5.58 -2.89
CA PHE A 279 10.16 4.41 -3.65
C PHE A 279 10.77 4.42 -5.06
N ALA A 280 10.66 5.54 -5.80
CA ALA A 280 11.17 5.65 -7.16
C ALA A 280 12.68 5.39 -7.23
N ASP A 281 13.44 5.98 -6.32
CA ASP A 281 14.89 5.84 -6.24
C ASP A 281 15.31 4.39 -5.93
N VAL A 282 14.80 3.81 -4.85
CA VAL A 282 15.14 2.44 -4.42
C VAL A 282 14.69 1.42 -5.44
N MET A 283 13.47 1.53 -5.95
CA MET A 283 12.91 0.59 -6.93
C MET A 283 13.65 0.69 -8.27
N GLY A 284 13.94 1.91 -8.74
CA GLY A 284 14.67 2.13 -9.98
C GLY A 284 16.08 1.50 -9.96
N HIS A 285 16.81 1.71 -8.87
CA HIS A 285 18.13 1.08 -8.69
C HIS A 285 18.03 -0.45 -8.59
N ALA A 286 17.01 -0.98 -7.88
CA ALA A 286 16.82 -2.42 -7.75
C ALA A 286 16.52 -3.08 -9.11
N LEU A 287 15.67 -2.46 -9.94
CA LEU A 287 15.36 -2.95 -11.29
C LEU A 287 16.62 -3.01 -12.17
N GLN A 288 17.46 -1.97 -12.10
CA GLN A 288 18.73 -1.92 -12.84
C GLN A 288 19.71 -2.98 -12.35
N LEU A 289 19.91 -3.12 -11.04
CA LEU A 289 20.80 -4.13 -10.45
C LEU A 289 20.37 -5.56 -10.81
N MET A 290 19.08 -5.80 -10.97
CA MET A 290 18.53 -7.10 -11.37
C MET A 290 18.48 -7.28 -12.89
N ASN A 291 18.97 -6.33 -13.68
CA ASN A 291 18.90 -6.34 -15.14
C ASN A 291 17.47 -6.57 -15.68
N ILE A 292 16.48 -5.97 -15.04
CA ILE A 292 15.09 -6.04 -15.49
C ILE A 292 14.92 -5.03 -16.62
N ALA A 293 14.44 -5.49 -17.77
CA ALA A 293 14.24 -4.63 -18.93
C ALA A 293 13.11 -3.61 -18.67
N PRO A 294 13.25 -2.36 -19.14
CA PRO A 294 12.16 -1.38 -19.15
C PRO A 294 10.91 -1.89 -19.86
N ASP A 295 9.74 -1.49 -19.39
CA ASP A 295 8.43 -1.86 -19.94
C ASP A 295 7.59 -0.64 -20.35
N SER A 296 8.21 0.54 -20.40
CA SER A 296 7.57 1.79 -20.82
C SER A 296 8.36 2.40 -21.99
N ASP A 297 7.64 2.84 -23.02
CA ASP A 297 8.19 3.57 -24.17
C ASP A 297 8.55 5.03 -23.83
N VAL A 298 8.28 5.50 -22.61
CA VAL A 298 8.63 6.86 -22.18
C VAL A 298 10.16 6.94 -22.06
N PRO A 299 10.83 7.80 -22.88
CA PRO A 299 12.28 7.94 -22.84
C PRO A 299 12.76 8.34 -21.44
N ARG A 300 13.89 7.78 -21.03
CA ARG A 300 14.57 8.27 -19.82
C ARG A 300 14.97 9.74 -20.06
N PRO A 301 14.67 10.66 -19.15
CA PRO A 301 15.27 11.97 -19.20
C PRO A 301 16.81 11.79 -19.18
N PRO A 302 17.58 12.61 -19.92
CA PRO A 302 19.03 12.53 -19.91
C PRO A 302 19.51 12.66 -18.45
N LEU A 303 20.43 11.77 -18.06
CA LEU A 303 21.09 11.82 -16.75
C LEU A 303 21.83 13.16 -16.66
N HIS A 304 21.26 14.11 -15.93
CA HIS A 304 22.05 15.25 -15.48
C HIS A 304 23.03 14.73 -14.42
N LEU A 305 24.24 14.37 -14.88
CA LEU A 305 25.39 14.22 -14.02
C LEU A 305 25.64 15.59 -13.38
N THR A 306 25.07 15.83 -12.20
CA THR A 306 25.53 16.90 -11.32
C THR A 306 26.96 16.52 -10.95
N ALA A 307 27.92 17.10 -11.67
CA ALA A 307 29.33 17.04 -11.28
C ALA A 307 29.38 17.59 -9.84
N MET A 308 29.69 16.70 -8.89
CA MET A 308 30.15 17.12 -7.58
C MET A 308 31.49 17.84 -7.83
N GLY A 309 31.40 19.17 -7.97
CA GLY A 309 32.58 20.03 -8.02
C GLY A 309 33.31 19.88 -6.70
N GLY A 310 34.43 19.15 -6.74
CA GLY A 310 35.40 19.20 -5.69
C GLY A 310 35.94 20.61 -5.60
N THR A 311 35.68 21.31 -4.50
CA THR A 311 36.47 22.48 -4.08
C THR A 311 37.71 21.95 -3.39
N GLN A 312 38.85 22.33 -3.94
CA GLN A 312 40.17 22.21 -3.32
C GLN A 312 40.23 23.00 -2.00
#